data_50fac893a763bc1149780653fb0f2c59
#
_entry.id   50fac893a763bc1149780653fb0f2c59
#
_cell.length_a   1.000
_cell.length_b   1.000
_cell.length_c   1.000
_cell.angle_alpha   90.00
_cell.angle_beta   90.00
_cell.angle_gamma   90.00
#
_symmetry.space_group_name_H-M   'P 1'
#
loop_
_entity.id
_entity.type
_entity.pdbx_description
1 polymer ?
#
loop_
_entity_poly.entity_id
_entity_poly.type
_entity_poly.pdbx_seq_one_letter_code
_entity_poly.pdbx_strand_id
1 'polypeptide(L)'
;VLNLKDMCTLQDIPDLLDAGVTSLKIEGRMKSAAYVSTVTGIYRRLIDENRLPTGNERRALSEVFDRGGLTDGYFKGETGKKMFAFDRADNPYLKNSGEYTLPPSKTRGIDISAEFSEGDYPKLKFGLNKISVEVSGDSRCQSAQKIPITAESAKKSLEKLGGTPFYAQNTKTEICGNPYLSVSELNTLRRKATMALEAEILSRYGLKRIESAENAKIQKNAKRLKKFSCSVLNAEQYRAVSECDFERIYIPMHIAEQNLDEICRNTKMLNKTALCPPVIINGTRRDEYKRRLSALKDSGFGMVEVSTIDDIELADGFELCGGFRLNITNGLAAETASELGLSSICLSTELNTVQMHDISPECQKEAVVYGRIPLMITKNCIIKNIDGCPCDGNQGITDRTDRFLPIIKDGDICASVVLNSVPLYMADKPNEVEKINADLNRLMFTFESGDECIQIYNEYKNGAEVPSYEFTRLRMMKPPLG
;
A
#
# COMPACT_ATOMS: atom_id res chain seq x y z
N VAL A 1 16.11 10.04 -11.48
CA VAL A 1 17.13 9.61 -10.52
C VAL A 1 16.67 8.49 -9.62
N LEU A 2 15.37 8.40 -9.30
CA LEU A 2 14.78 7.32 -8.50
C LEU A 2 14.09 6.24 -9.33
N ASN A 3 14.14 6.35 -10.65
CA ASN A 3 13.45 5.41 -11.52
C ASN A 3 14.29 4.14 -11.65
N LEU A 4 13.83 3.07 -11.00
CA LEU A 4 14.41 1.75 -11.18
C LEU A 4 13.94 1.15 -12.50
N LYS A 5 14.81 0.35 -13.13
CA LYS A 5 14.41 -0.55 -14.21
C LYS A 5 13.38 -1.53 -13.71
N ASP A 6 12.54 -2.05 -14.60
CA ASP A 6 11.53 -3.02 -14.20
C ASP A 6 12.18 -4.36 -13.88
N MET A 7 11.78 -4.96 -12.73
CA MET A 7 12.27 -6.28 -12.33
C MET A 7 11.74 -7.36 -13.28
N CYS A 8 12.64 -8.18 -13.79
CA CYS A 8 12.31 -9.25 -14.71
C CYS A 8 13.18 -10.48 -14.43
N THR A 9 12.55 -11.55 -13.95
CA THR A 9 13.19 -12.85 -13.67
C THR A 9 12.89 -13.88 -14.74
N LEU A 10 12.66 -13.44 -15.98
CA LEU A 10 12.25 -14.33 -17.08
C LEU A 10 13.30 -15.41 -17.39
N GLN A 11 14.59 -15.10 -17.20
CA GLN A 11 15.70 -16.04 -17.37
C GLN A 11 15.84 -17.03 -16.24
N ASP A 12 15.32 -16.66 -15.06
CA ASP A 12 15.57 -17.34 -13.80
C ASP A 12 14.40 -18.25 -13.40
N ILE A 13 13.43 -18.47 -14.34
CA ILE A 13 12.26 -19.32 -14.08
C ILE A 13 12.65 -20.74 -13.68
N PRO A 14 13.59 -21.43 -14.37
CA PRO A 14 14.02 -22.75 -13.94
C PRO A 14 14.58 -22.77 -12.51
N ASP A 15 15.44 -21.81 -12.17
CA ASP A 15 16.06 -21.70 -10.84
C ASP A 15 15.01 -21.46 -9.75
N LEU A 16 13.97 -20.65 -10.05
CA LEU A 16 12.84 -20.42 -9.14
C LEU A 16 12.02 -21.69 -8.91
N LEU A 17 11.77 -22.46 -9.96
CA LEU A 17 11.04 -23.73 -9.85
C LEU A 17 11.86 -24.78 -9.08
N ASP A 18 13.15 -24.89 -9.37
CA ASP A 18 14.07 -25.82 -8.68
C ASP A 18 14.23 -25.45 -7.20
N ALA A 19 14.15 -24.18 -6.85
CA ALA A 19 14.11 -23.68 -5.48
C ALA A 19 12.77 -23.98 -4.75
N GLY A 20 11.78 -24.57 -5.43
CA GLY A 20 10.47 -24.93 -4.86
C GLY A 20 9.47 -23.78 -4.77
N VAL A 21 9.65 -22.69 -5.53
CA VAL A 21 8.68 -21.60 -5.60
C VAL A 21 7.39 -22.09 -6.25
N THR A 22 6.28 -22.06 -5.51
CA THR A 22 4.98 -22.59 -5.96
C THR A 22 4.09 -21.56 -6.62
N SER A 23 4.36 -20.26 -6.43
CA SER A 23 3.56 -19.17 -6.97
C SER A 23 4.41 -17.96 -7.29
N LEU A 24 4.22 -17.38 -8.47
CA LEU A 24 4.86 -16.15 -8.91
C LEU A 24 3.85 -15.00 -8.90
N LYS A 25 4.19 -13.90 -8.23
CA LYS A 25 3.37 -12.68 -8.22
C LYS A 25 3.84 -11.70 -9.27
N ILE A 26 2.95 -11.35 -10.19
CA ILE A 26 3.18 -10.32 -11.21
C ILE A 26 2.52 -9.03 -10.75
N GLU A 27 3.29 -7.93 -10.68
CA GLU A 27 2.76 -6.61 -10.33
C GLU A 27 2.22 -5.93 -11.60
N GLY A 28 0.92 -5.60 -11.58
CA GLY A 28 0.21 -5.02 -12.72
C GLY A 28 -0.63 -3.79 -12.36
N ARG A 29 -0.45 -3.21 -11.17
CA ARG A 29 -1.19 -2.01 -10.75
C ARG A 29 -0.96 -0.86 -11.72
N MET A 30 -2.04 -0.21 -12.17
CA MET A 30 -2.01 0.89 -13.14
C MET A 30 -1.46 0.48 -14.52
N LYS A 31 -1.45 -0.80 -14.85
CA LYS A 31 -1.02 -1.31 -16.15
C LYS A 31 -2.21 -1.62 -17.05
N SER A 32 -1.95 -1.64 -18.38
CA SER A 32 -2.97 -2.01 -19.36
C SER A 32 -3.30 -3.50 -19.32
N ALA A 33 -4.48 -3.87 -19.82
CA ALA A 33 -4.85 -5.27 -19.99
C ALA A 33 -3.86 -6.02 -20.91
N ALA A 34 -3.34 -5.35 -21.94
CA ALA A 34 -2.31 -5.90 -22.82
C ALA A 34 -1.03 -6.26 -22.05
N TYR A 35 -0.55 -5.39 -21.15
CA TYR A 35 0.58 -5.69 -20.27
C TYR A 35 0.33 -6.95 -19.45
N VAL A 36 -0.78 -6.98 -18.70
CA VAL A 36 -1.09 -8.11 -17.80
C VAL A 36 -1.20 -9.41 -18.58
N SER A 37 -1.88 -9.41 -19.72
CA SER A 37 -2.06 -10.59 -20.56
C SER A 37 -0.74 -11.08 -21.16
N THR A 38 0.07 -10.18 -21.72
CA THR A 38 1.35 -10.55 -22.34
C THR A 38 2.32 -11.12 -21.32
N VAL A 39 2.53 -10.41 -20.20
CA VAL A 39 3.45 -10.85 -19.15
C VAL A 39 3.00 -12.21 -18.58
N THR A 40 1.73 -12.31 -18.16
CA THR A 40 1.21 -13.55 -17.58
C THR A 40 1.27 -14.69 -18.58
N GLY A 41 0.92 -14.46 -19.85
CA GLY A 41 0.94 -15.46 -20.89
C GLY A 41 2.35 -16.00 -21.21
N ILE A 42 3.36 -15.13 -21.19
CA ILE A 42 4.76 -15.55 -21.41
C ILE A 42 5.26 -16.37 -20.20
N TYR A 43 5.13 -15.85 -18.97
CA TYR A 43 5.56 -16.58 -17.78
C TYR A 43 4.84 -17.93 -17.65
N ARG A 44 3.53 -17.98 -17.93
CA ARG A 44 2.77 -19.24 -17.89
C ARG A 44 3.32 -20.29 -18.87
N ARG A 45 3.61 -19.89 -20.13
CA ARG A 45 4.19 -20.82 -21.11
C ARG A 45 5.56 -21.33 -20.69
N LEU A 46 6.44 -20.46 -20.17
CA LEU A 46 7.77 -20.88 -19.72
C LEU A 46 7.70 -21.90 -18.57
N ILE A 47 6.75 -21.71 -17.65
CA ILE A 47 6.52 -22.64 -16.56
C ILE A 47 5.97 -23.98 -17.09
N ASP A 48 4.95 -23.95 -17.96
CA ASP A 48 4.32 -25.14 -18.51
C ASP A 48 5.27 -25.98 -19.39
N GLU A 49 6.14 -25.31 -20.15
CA GLU A 49 7.10 -25.92 -21.07
C GLU A 49 8.47 -26.15 -20.43
N ASN A 50 8.70 -25.68 -19.23
CA ASN A 50 9.97 -25.76 -18.47
C ASN A 50 11.20 -25.39 -19.34
N ARG A 51 11.19 -24.22 -19.93
CA ARG A 51 12.21 -23.74 -20.85
C ARG A 51 12.63 -22.30 -20.61
N LEU A 52 13.74 -21.91 -21.20
CA LEU A 52 14.20 -20.53 -21.25
C LEU A 52 13.39 -19.71 -22.28
N PRO A 53 13.30 -18.38 -22.09
CA PRO A 53 12.60 -17.47 -22.99
C PRO A 53 13.30 -17.35 -24.34
N THR A 54 12.51 -17.21 -25.39
CA THR A 54 12.98 -16.87 -26.73
C THR A 54 13.27 -15.36 -26.86
N GLY A 55 14.04 -14.98 -27.89
CA GLY A 55 14.28 -13.57 -28.20
C GLY A 55 12.99 -12.78 -28.48
N ASN A 56 11.99 -13.39 -29.09
CA ASN A 56 10.70 -12.77 -29.38
C ASN A 56 9.89 -12.52 -28.09
N GLU A 57 9.92 -13.44 -27.13
CA GLU A 57 9.24 -13.27 -25.83
C GLU A 57 9.87 -12.15 -25.01
N ARG A 58 11.20 -12.05 -25.01
CA ARG A 58 11.92 -10.92 -24.38
C ARG A 58 11.55 -9.59 -25.01
N ARG A 59 11.52 -9.53 -26.35
CA ARG A 59 11.11 -8.32 -27.09
C ARG A 59 9.67 -7.93 -26.75
N ALA A 60 8.75 -8.89 -26.75
CA ALA A 60 7.34 -8.64 -26.42
C ALA A 60 7.13 -8.06 -25.01
N LEU A 61 7.94 -8.49 -24.02
CA LEU A 61 7.91 -7.88 -22.69
C LEU A 61 8.38 -6.42 -22.70
N SER A 62 9.48 -6.12 -23.41
CA SER A 62 9.96 -4.74 -23.51
C SER A 62 9.01 -3.84 -24.30
N GLU A 63 8.26 -4.37 -25.26
CA GLU A 63 7.27 -3.62 -26.06
C GLU A 63 6.01 -3.26 -25.30
N VAL A 64 5.54 -4.11 -24.37
CA VAL A 64 4.32 -3.80 -23.60
C VAL A 64 4.56 -2.84 -22.45
N PHE A 65 5.78 -2.78 -21.92
CA PHE A 65 6.15 -1.82 -20.89
C PHE A 65 7.66 -1.82 -20.62
N ASP A 66 8.25 -0.63 -20.64
CA ASP A 66 9.67 -0.43 -20.32
C ASP A 66 9.86 0.97 -19.69
N ARG A 67 10.48 1.04 -18.52
CA ARG A 67 10.86 2.30 -17.85
C ARG A 67 12.32 2.69 -18.08
N GLY A 68 12.99 2.11 -19.03
CA GLY A 68 14.41 2.30 -19.28
C GLY A 68 15.24 1.03 -19.10
N GLY A 69 14.62 -0.12 -19.34
CA GLY A 69 15.21 -1.44 -19.34
C GLY A 69 14.69 -2.36 -18.22
N LEU A 70 15.09 -3.63 -18.35
CA LEU A 70 14.78 -4.70 -17.41
C LEU A 70 15.98 -5.00 -16.51
N THR A 71 15.75 -5.49 -15.30
CA THR A 71 16.80 -5.90 -14.36
C THR A 71 16.37 -7.14 -13.56
N ASP A 72 17.32 -8.01 -13.29
CA ASP A 72 17.23 -9.14 -12.35
C ASP A 72 18.10 -8.92 -11.10
N GLY A 73 18.64 -7.70 -10.95
CA GLY A 73 19.65 -7.38 -9.93
C GLY A 73 19.22 -7.71 -8.49
N TYR A 74 17.93 -7.56 -8.14
CA TYR A 74 17.46 -7.97 -6.81
C TYR A 74 17.51 -9.48 -6.63
N PHE A 75 17.15 -10.23 -7.66
CA PHE A 75 17.18 -11.71 -7.62
C PHE A 75 18.61 -12.24 -7.47
N LYS A 76 19.55 -11.64 -8.22
CA LYS A 76 20.97 -12.03 -8.20
C LYS A 76 21.81 -11.40 -7.10
N GLY A 77 21.23 -10.53 -6.27
CA GLY A 77 21.97 -9.78 -5.25
C GLY A 77 22.91 -8.70 -5.83
N GLU A 78 22.84 -8.42 -7.12
CA GLU A 78 23.64 -7.41 -7.82
C GLU A 78 22.96 -6.04 -7.75
N THR A 79 22.93 -5.44 -6.57
CA THR A 79 22.35 -4.11 -6.36
C THR A 79 23.34 -3.00 -6.72
N GLY A 80 22.86 -1.88 -7.25
CA GLY A 80 23.70 -0.73 -7.53
C GLY A 80 23.23 0.11 -8.71
N LYS A 81 24.14 0.94 -9.25
CA LYS A 81 23.85 1.93 -10.30
C LYS A 81 23.18 1.33 -11.55
N LYS A 82 23.52 0.09 -11.91
CA LYS A 82 22.95 -0.62 -13.08
C LYS A 82 21.44 -0.86 -13.00
N MET A 83 20.86 -0.82 -11.80
CA MET A 83 19.41 -1.01 -11.59
C MET A 83 18.59 0.25 -11.89
N PHE A 84 19.23 1.40 -12.03
CA PHE A 84 18.54 2.67 -12.28
C PHE A 84 18.41 2.94 -13.77
N ALA A 85 17.27 3.53 -14.14
CA ALA A 85 17.06 4.15 -15.43
C ALA A 85 17.36 5.65 -15.30
N PHE A 86 18.52 6.09 -15.77
CA PHE A 86 18.93 7.51 -15.71
C PHE A 86 18.34 8.30 -16.89
N ASP A 87 18.18 7.65 -18.03
CA ASP A 87 17.57 8.25 -19.20
C ASP A 87 16.12 7.82 -19.30
N ARG A 88 15.23 8.77 -19.53
CA ARG A 88 13.89 8.47 -20.01
C ARG A 88 14.05 8.01 -21.45
N ALA A 89 14.23 6.72 -21.67
CA ALA A 89 14.09 6.19 -23.01
C ALA A 89 12.66 6.52 -23.47
N ASP A 90 12.54 7.41 -24.44
CA ASP A 90 11.34 7.45 -25.29
C ASP A 90 11.29 6.10 -25.96
N ASN A 91 10.58 5.15 -25.35
CA ASN A 91 10.39 3.83 -25.93
C ASN A 91 9.45 4.01 -27.13
N PRO A 92 9.97 4.01 -28.37
CA PRO A 92 9.15 4.21 -29.56
C PRO A 92 8.10 3.10 -29.74
N TYR A 93 8.28 1.96 -29.04
CA TYR A 93 7.38 0.81 -29.11
C TYR A 93 6.12 0.99 -28.23
N LEU A 94 6.13 1.87 -27.24
CA LEU A 94 4.92 2.20 -26.45
C LEU A 94 3.83 2.89 -27.27
N LYS A 95 4.16 3.50 -28.41
CA LYS A 95 3.21 4.17 -29.34
C LYS A 95 2.49 3.20 -30.28
N ASN A 96 2.99 1.99 -30.43
CA ASN A 96 2.48 0.95 -31.33
C ASN A 96 2.00 -0.29 -30.56
N SER A 97 1.38 -0.13 -29.39
CA SER A 97 0.58 -1.23 -28.82
C SER A 97 -0.63 -1.47 -29.75
N GLY A 98 -0.36 -2.19 -30.84
CA GLY A 98 -1.39 -2.73 -31.70
C GLY A 98 -2.43 -3.43 -30.82
N GLU A 99 -3.68 -3.49 -31.25
CA GLU A 99 -4.74 -4.22 -30.60
C GLU A 99 -4.24 -5.62 -30.23
N TYR A 100 -3.72 -5.76 -29.04
CA TYR A 100 -3.37 -7.07 -28.52
C TYR A 100 -4.67 -7.80 -28.28
N THR A 101 -4.98 -8.72 -29.16
CA THR A 101 -6.12 -9.63 -28.98
C THR A 101 -5.82 -10.48 -27.77
N LEU A 102 -6.53 -10.21 -26.68
CA LEU A 102 -6.48 -11.09 -25.51
C LEU A 102 -6.70 -12.53 -25.99
N PRO A 103 -5.86 -13.50 -25.58
CA PRO A 103 -6.16 -14.88 -25.85
C PRO A 103 -7.57 -15.17 -25.35
N PRO A 104 -8.36 -15.97 -26.06
CA PRO A 104 -9.73 -16.28 -25.65
C PRO A 104 -9.68 -16.71 -24.19
N SER A 105 -10.41 -16.01 -23.33
CA SER A 105 -10.52 -16.36 -21.92
C SER A 105 -10.94 -17.83 -21.85
N LYS A 106 -10.31 -18.63 -20.97
CA LYS A 106 -10.73 -20.01 -20.72
C LYS A 106 -12.21 -19.95 -20.34
N THR A 107 -13.06 -20.35 -21.26
CA THR A 107 -14.50 -20.34 -21.07
C THR A 107 -14.92 -21.64 -20.39
N ARG A 108 -15.99 -21.59 -19.62
CA ARG A 108 -16.53 -22.77 -18.91
C ARG A 108 -17.53 -23.49 -19.82
N GLY A 109 -17.36 -24.82 -19.98
CA GLY A 109 -18.29 -25.62 -20.75
C GLY A 109 -19.62 -25.78 -20.02
N ILE A 110 -20.71 -25.47 -20.69
CA ILE A 110 -22.07 -25.62 -20.15
C ILE A 110 -22.89 -26.61 -20.98
N ASP A 111 -23.77 -27.35 -20.30
CA ASP A 111 -24.78 -28.16 -20.93
C ASP A 111 -26.04 -27.32 -21.20
N ILE A 112 -26.55 -27.42 -22.39
CA ILE A 112 -27.73 -26.69 -22.87
C ILE A 112 -28.85 -27.70 -23.15
N SER A 113 -30.05 -27.49 -22.56
CA SER A 113 -31.24 -28.24 -22.88
C SER A 113 -32.38 -27.27 -23.21
N ALA A 114 -33.01 -27.45 -24.35
CA ALA A 114 -34.07 -26.55 -24.80
C ALA A 114 -35.29 -27.37 -25.27
N GLU A 115 -36.47 -26.89 -24.89
CA GLU A 115 -37.76 -27.48 -25.25
C GLU A 115 -38.62 -26.44 -26.01
N PHE A 116 -39.07 -26.79 -27.21
CA PHE A 116 -39.91 -25.95 -28.04
C PHE A 116 -41.14 -26.74 -28.46
N SER A 117 -42.31 -26.42 -27.93
CA SER A 117 -43.58 -27.04 -28.26
C SER A 117 -44.54 -26.02 -28.80
N GLU A 118 -45.25 -26.35 -29.87
CA GLU A 118 -46.29 -25.50 -30.48
C GLU A 118 -47.37 -25.17 -29.42
N GLY A 119 -47.69 -23.88 -29.26
CA GLY A 119 -48.65 -23.39 -28.27
C GLY A 119 -48.14 -23.22 -26.85
N ASP A 120 -46.96 -23.72 -26.53
CA ASP A 120 -46.34 -23.62 -25.21
C ASP A 120 -45.22 -22.57 -25.15
N TYR A 121 -44.84 -22.17 -23.93
CA TYR A 121 -43.71 -21.29 -23.73
C TYR A 121 -42.39 -22.08 -23.95
N PRO A 122 -41.44 -21.54 -24.74
CA PRO A 122 -40.15 -22.17 -24.93
C PRO A 122 -39.40 -22.20 -23.61
N LYS A 123 -38.75 -23.32 -23.31
CA LYS A 123 -37.93 -23.50 -22.11
C LYS A 123 -36.46 -23.70 -22.49
N LEU A 124 -35.58 -23.09 -21.69
CA LEU A 124 -34.12 -23.21 -21.84
C LEU A 124 -33.45 -23.43 -20.51
N LYS A 125 -32.70 -24.51 -20.41
CA LYS A 125 -31.94 -24.87 -19.22
C LYS A 125 -30.44 -24.83 -19.52
N PHE A 126 -29.69 -24.13 -18.70
CA PHE A 126 -28.24 -24.13 -18.70
C PHE A 126 -27.72 -24.82 -17.45
N GLY A 127 -26.73 -25.72 -17.64
CA GLY A 127 -26.09 -26.47 -16.57
C GLY A 127 -24.57 -26.28 -16.56
N LEU A 128 -23.98 -26.08 -15.38
CA LEU A 128 -22.55 -26.07 -15.16
C LEU A 128 -22.23 -26.88 -13.90
N ASN A 129 -21.68 -28.09 -14.07
CA ASN A 129 -21.43 -29.00 -12.97
C ASN A 129 -22.72 -29.29 -12.16
N LYS A 130 -22.75 -28.88 -10.88
CA LYS A 130 -23.90 -29.04 -9.97
C LYS A 130 -24.86 -27.86 -9.96
N ILE A 131 -24.63 -26.87 -10.82
CA ILE A 131 -25.47 -25.65 -10.94
C ILE A 131 -26.32 -25.79 -12.18
N SER A 132 -27.61 -25.54 -12.06
CA SER A 132 -28.50 -25.47 -13.23
C SER A 132 -29.55 -24.40 -13.05
N VAL A 133 -29.87 -23.71 -14.11
CA VAL A 133 -30.94 -22.72 -14.17
C VAL A 133 -31.85 -23.02 -15.35
N GLU A 134 -33.14 -22.79 -15.18
CA GLU A 134 -34.13 -22.93 -16.22
C GLU A 134 -34.88 -21.59 -16.39
N VAL A 135 -35.07 -21.16 -17.61
CA VAL A 135 -35.79 -19.94 -17.94
C VAL A 135 -36.83 -20.23 -19.04
N SER A 136 -37.92 -19.51 -19.00
CA SER A 136 -38.97 -19.58 -20.03
C SER A 136 -39.01 -18.31 -20.89
N GLY A 137 -39.41 -18.46 -22.16
CA GLY A 137 -39.66 -17.30 -23.03
C GLY A 137 -40.82 -16.46 -22.56
N ASP A 138 -40.90 -15.27 -23.08
CA ASP A 138 -41.95 -14.29 -22.75
C ASP A 138 -43.22 -14.48 -23.62
N SER A 139 -43.09 -15.21 -24.74
CA SER A 139 -44.16 -15.53 -25.68
C SER A 139 -44.26 -17.03 -25.92
N ARG A 140 -45.47 -17.53 -26.27
CA ARG A 140 -45.66 -18.92 -26.63
C ARG A 140 -45.15 -19.16 -28.08
N CYS A 141 -44.64 -20.36 -28.34
CA CYS A 141 -44.26 -20.78 -29.68
C CYS A 141 -45.52 -20.82 -30.55
N GLN A 142 -45.52 -20.04 -31.64
CA GLN A 142 -46.64 -20.04 -32.60
C GLN A 142 -46.53 -21.26 -33.54
N SER A 143 -47.63 -21.60 -34.20
CA SER A 143 -47.59 -22.55 -35.33
C SER A 143 -46.86 -21.91 -36.51
N ALA A 144 -45.88 -22.60 -37.10
CA ALA A 144 -45.09 -22.07 -38.18
C ALA A 144 -45.91 -21.94 -39.47
N GLN A 145 -46.00 -20.73 -40.01
CA GLN A 145 -46.66 -20.48 -41.32
C GLN A 145 -45.74 -20.73 -42.52
N LYS A 146 -44.40 -20.67 -42.33
CA LYS A 146 -43.42 -20.89 -43.42
C LYS A 146 -42.30 -21.84 -43.02
N ILE A 147 -41.50 -21.51 -42.03
CA ILE A 147 -40.31 -22.27 -41.62
C ILE A 147 -40.39 -22.50 -40.12
N PRO A 148 -40.63 -23.76 -39.66
CA PRO A 148 -40.58 -24.07 -38.25
C PRO A 148 -39.13 -24.02 -37.68
N ILE A 149 -39.02 -23.87 -36.39
CA ILE A 149 -37.72 -24.04 -35.73
C ILE A 149 -37.30 -25.53 -35.78
N THR A 150 -36.06 -25.77 -36.17
CA THR A 150 -35.48 -27.12 -36.19
C THR A 150 -34.46 -27.27 -35.10
N ALA A 151 -34.17 -28.51 -34.69
CA ALA A 151 -33.15 -28.81 -33.69
C ALA A 151 -31.79 -28.20 -34.06
N GLU A 152 -31.42 -28.26 -35.33
CA GLU A 152 -30.17 -27.67 -35.85
C GLU A 152 -30.15 -26.14 -35.79
N SER A 153 -31.27 -25.50 -36.21
CA SER A 153 -31.36 -24.03 -36.17
C SER A 153 -31.37 -23.46 -34.75
N ALA A 154 -32.07 -24.14 -33.84
CA ALA A 154 -32.08 -23.85 -32.43
C ALA A 154 -30.67 -24.00 -31.81
N LYS A 155 -30.05 -25.16 -32.02
CA LYS A 155 -28.69 -25.45 -31.57
C LYS A 155 -27.71 -24.38 -32.02
N LYS A 156 -27.66 -24.07 -33.32
CA LYS A 156 -26.78 -23.04 -33.90
C LYS A 156 -26.97 -21.65 -33.29
N SER A 157 -28.18 -21.32 -32.85
CA SER A 157 -28.49 -20.02 -32.22
C SER A 157 -28.16 -20.02 -30.71
N LEU A 158 -28.42 -21.11 -30.00
CA LEU A 158 -28.20 -21.23 -28.58
C LEU A 158 -26.71 -21.34 -28.24
N GLU A 159 -25.89 -21.93 -29.09
CA GLU A 159 -24.44 -22.04 -28.93
C GLU A 159 -23.66 -20.74 -29.18
N LYS A 160 -24.33 -19.67 -29.65
CA LYS A 160 -23.68 -18.35 -29.82
C LYS A 160 -23.49 -17.63 -28.49
N LEU A 161 -22.59 -18.12 -27.69
CA LEU A 161 -22.30 -17.59 -26.34
C LEU A 161 -21.17 -16.53 -26.32
N GLY A 162 -20.82 -15.94 -27.46
CA GLY A 162 -19.80 -14.88 -27.56
C GLY A 162 -20.05 -13.72 -26.62
N GLY A 163 -18.97 -13.19 -26.01
CA GLY A 163 -19.04 -12.14 -25.00
C GLY A 163 -19.43 -12.61 -23.59
N THR A 164 -19.53 -13.95 -23.39
CA THR A 164 -19.77 -14.57 -22.08
C THR A 164 -18.61 -15.48 -21.71
N PRO A 165 -18.46 -15.88 -20.43
CA PRO A 165 -17.43 -16.82 -20.01
C PRO A 165 -17.75 -18.29 -20.35
N PHE A 166 -18.78 -18.57 -21.12
CA PHE A 166 -19.28 -19.89 -21.40
C PHE A 166 -19.06 -20.34 -22.85
N TYR A 167 -18.93 -21.65 -23.05
CA TYR A 167 -19.09 -22.31 -24.35
C TYR A 167 -20.01 -23.51 -24.20
N ALA A 168 -20.72 -23.87 -25.27
CA ALA A 168 -21.58 -25.03 -25.27
C ALA A 168 -20.72 -26.31 -25.28
N GLN A 169 -20.88 -27.17 -24.28
CA GLN A 169 -20.25 -28.47 -24.20
C GLN A 169 -21.15 -29.57 -24.80
N ASN A 170 -22.40 -29.59 -24.37
CA ASN A 170 -23.43 -30.45 -24.92
C ASN A 170 -24.71 -29.64 -25.15
N THR A 171 -25.38 -29.89 -26.26
CA THR A 171 -26.65 -29.20 -26.55
C THR A 171 -27.70 -30.27 -26.94
N LYS A 172 -28.80 -30.29 -26.19
CA LYS A 172 -30.01 -31.11 -26.51
C LYS A 172 -31.19 -30.19 -26.81
N THR A 173 -31.92 -30.47 -27.85
CA THR A 173 -33.11 -29.74 -28.23
C THR A 173 -34.25 -30.71 -28.48
N GLU A 174 -35.36 -30.48 -27.80
CA GLU A 174 -36.61 -31.22 -27.98
C GLU A 174 -37.62 -30.32 -28.65
N ILE A 175 -38.23 -30.83 -29.75
CA ILE A 175 -39.19 -30.08 -30.56
C ILE A 175 -40.44 -30.91 -30.69
N CYS A 176 -41.61 -30.31 -30.37
CA CYS A 176 -42.92 -30.94 -30.48
C CYS A 176 -43.86 -30.09 -31.36
N GLY A 177 -44.40 -30.70 -32.38
CA GLY A 177 -45.21 -30.03 -33.40
C GLY A 177 -44.38 -29.21 -34.41
N ASN A 178 -44.94 -28.13 -34.90
CA ASN A 178 -44.28 -27.20 -35.84
C ASN A 178 -44.09 -25.82 -35.17
N PRO A 179 -43.32 -25.70 -34.09
CA PRO A 179 -43.18 -24.45 -33.38
C PRO A 179 -42.40 -23.41 -34.20
N TYR A 180 -42.81 -22.16 -34.09
CA TYR A 180 -42.12 -20.98 -34.61
C TYR A 180 -41.74 -20.05 -33.46
N LEU A 181 -40.49 -19.60 -33.45
CA LEU A 181 -39.97 -18.56 -32.59
C LEU A 181 -39.05 -17.67 -33.44
N SER A 182 -39.17 -16.37 -33.30
CA SER A 182 -38.27 -15.45 -34.03
C SER A 182 -36.81 -15.56 -33.50
N VAL A 183 -35.85 -15.25 -34.35
CA VAL A 183 -34.44 -15.23 -33.99
C VAL A 183 -34.19 -14.26 -32.83
N SER A 184 -34.95 -13.16 -32.77
CA SER A 184 -34.86 -12.17 -31.68
C SER A 184 -35.27 -12.77 -30.33
N GLU A 185 -36.41 -13.48 -30.31
CA GLU A 185 -36.91 -14.13 -29.07
C GLU A 185 -35.96 -15.24 -28.61
N LEU A 186 -35.41 -16.04 -29.52
CA LEU A 186 -34.44 -17.05 -29.22
C LEU A 186 -33.13 -16.47 -28.61
N ASN A 187 -32.69 -15.33 -29.16
CA ASN A 187 -31.54 -14.60 -28.62
C ASN A 187 -31.83 -14.02 -27.22
N THR A 188 -33.04 -13.52 -26.99
CA THR A 188 -33.49 -13.01 -25.70
C THR A 188 -33.52 -14.12 -24.65
N LEU A 189 -34.11 -15.27 -25.02
CA LEU A 189 -34.15 -16.45 -24.16
C LEU A 189 -32.74 -16.92 -23.76
N ARG A 190 -31.80 -16.97 -24.71
CA ARG A 190 -30.42 -17.31 -24.46
C ARG A 190 -29.74 -16.34 -23.50
N ARG A 191 -29.90 -15.00 -23.70
CA ARG A 191 -29.35 -13.98 -22.80
C ARG A 191 -29.92 -14.10 -21.39
N LYS A 192 -31.23 -14.34 -21.27
CA LYS A 192 -31.93 -14.55 -19.99
C LYS A 192 -31.34 -15.74 -19.24
N ALA A 193 -31.10 -16.87 -19.93
CA ALA A 193 -30.47 -18.05 -19.33
C ALA A 193 -29.02 -17.81 -18.93
N THR A 194 -28.24 -17.08 -19.73
CA THR A 194 -26.86 -16.70 -19.39
C THR A 194 -26.81 -15.87 -18.14
N MET A 195 -27.62 -14.80 -18.06
CA MET A 195 -27.69 -13.91 -16.89
C MET A 195 -28.12 -14.67 -15.62
N ALA A 196 -29.11 -15.57 -15.76
CA ALA A 196 -29.57 -16.40 -14.64
C ALA A 196 -28.45 -17.34 -14.13
N LEU A 197 -27.71 -17.96 -15.05
CA LEU A 197 -26.60 -18.85 -14.68
C LEU A 197 -25.46 -18.07 -14.00
N GLU A 198 -25.10 -16.91 -14.52
CA GLU A 198 -24.10 -16.02 -13.89
C GLU A 198 -24.53 -15.59 -12.49
N ALA A 199 -25.78 -15.16 -12.34
CA ALA A 199 -26.33 -14.76 -11.03
C ALA A 199 -26.31 -15.92 -10.03
N GLU A 200 -26.69 -17.13 -10.44
CA GLU A 200 -26.67 -18.32 -9.58
C GLU A 200 -25.23 -18.73 -9.19
N ILE A 201 -24.28 -18.61 -10.12
CA ILE A 201 -22.87 -18.83 -9.82
C ILE A 201 -22.38 -17.81 -8.78
N LEU A 202 -22.64 -16.53 -9.01
CA LEU A 202 -22.19 -15.45 -8.13
C LEU A 202 -22.83 -15.53 -6.74
N SER A 203 -24.10 -15.96 -6.65
CA SER A 203 -24.80 -16.12 -5.36
C SER A 203 -24.08 -17.12 -4.42
N ARG A 204 -23.44 -18.13 -4.99
CA ARG A 204 -22.68 -19.16 -4.23
C ARG A 204 -21.33 -18.66 -3.72
N TYR A 205 -20.79 -17.60 -4.32
CA TYR A 205 -19.56 -16.93 -3.87
C TYR A 205 -19.84 -15.69 -3.01
N GLY A 206 -21.10 -15.40 -2.72
CA GLY A 206 -21.49 -14.29 -1.87
C GLY A 206 -20.83 -14.40 -0.51
N LEU A 207 -20.05 -13.39 -0.13
CA LEU A 207 -19.51 -13.27 1.21
C LEU A 207 -20.69 -13.25 2.18
N LYS A 208 -20.70 -14.20 3.13
CA LYS A 208 -21.61 -14.07 4.30
C LYS A 208 -21.26 -12.75 4.98
N ARG A 209 -22.23 -11.85 5.09
CA ARG A 209 -22.05 -10.65 5.92
C ARG A 209 -21.73 -11.15 7.32
N ILE A 210 -20.49 -10.98 7.72
CA ILE A 210 -20.11 -11.11 9.12
C ILE A 210 -20.76 -9.92 9.80
N GLU A 211 -21.60 -10.15 10.82
CA GLU A 211 -22.06 -9.08 11.67
C GLU A 211 -20.82 -8.34 12.17
N SER A 212 -20.80 -7.02 11.97
CA SER A 212 -19.65 -6.20 12.38
C SER A 212 -19.42 -6.45 13.87
N ALA A 213 -18.17 -6.74 14.24
CA ALA A 213 -17.77 -6.73 15.63
C ALA A 213 -18.25 -5.40 16.24
N GLU A 214 -18.80 -5.46 17.45
CA GLU A 214 -19.22 -4.25 18.17
C GLU A 214 -18.09 -3.23 18.14
N ASN A 215 -18.38 -2.03 17.68
CA ASN A 215 -17.42 -0.94 17.70
C ASN A 215 -16.87 -0.79 19.11
N ALA A 216 -15.56 -0.86 19.26
CA ALA A 216 -14.90 -0.61 20.54
C ALA A 216 -15.46 0.70 21.13
N LYS A 217 -15.97 0.64 22.36
CA LYS A 217 -16.61 1.79 23.00
C LYS A 217 -15.58 2.91 23.14
N ILE A 218 -15.82 4.03 22.46
CA ILE A 218 -15.01 5.23 22.62
C ILE A 218 -15.12 5.66 24.08
N GLN A 219 -14.06 5.46 24.86
CA GLN A 219 -14.00 6.00 26.21
C GLN A 219 -13.95 7.50 26.12
N LYS A 220 -14.88 8.21 26.77
CA LYS A 220 -14.86 9.67 26.86
C LYS A 220 -13.68 10.08 27.75
N ASN A 221 -12.58 10.47 27.12
CA ASN A 221 -11.42 10.96 27.82
C ASN A 221 -11.68 12.33 28.45
N ALA A 222 -11.23 12.53 29.68
CA ALA A 222 -11.21 13.85 30.31
C ALA A 222 -10.33 14.82 29.51
N LYS A 223 -10.64 16.11 29.53
CA LYS A 223 -9.82 17.15 28.89
C LYS A 223 -8.40 17.10 29.48
N ARG A 224 -7.39 16.88 28.63
CA ARG A 224 -5.98 16.72 29.04
C ARG A 224 -5.25 18.04 28.94
N LEU A 225 -4.25 18.27 29.79
CA LEU A 225 -3.37 19.41 29.71
C LEU A 225 -2.50 19.30 28.46
N LYS A 226 -2.27 20.42 27.75
CA LYS A 226 -1.38 20.48 26.59
C LYS A 226 0.06 20.23 27.07
N LYS A 227 0.59 19.04 26.76
CA LYS A 227 1.99 18.72 26.91
C LYS A 227 2.64 18.55 25.54
N PHE A 228 3.93 18.79 25.48
CA PHE A 228 4.69 18.70 24.25
C PHE A 228 5.80 17.68 24.36
N SER A 229 6.06 17.01 23.25
CA SER A 229 7.28 16.26 23.00
C SER A 229 7.96 16.83 21.76
N CYS A 230 9.23 16.58 21.58
CA CYS A 230 9.92 16.94 20.35
C CYS A 230 10.88 15.84 19.90
N SER A 231 11.20 15.84 18.60
CA SER A 231 12.32 15.09 18.06
C SER A 231 13.33 16.03 17.42
N VAL A 232 14.61 15.75 17.67
CA VAL A 232 15.75 16.54 17.20
C VAL A 232 16.68 15.66 16.36
N LEU A 233 17.50 16.27 15.50
CA LEU A 233 18.44 15.54 14.66
C LEU A 233 19.92 15.77 15.00
N ASN A 234 20.22 16.76 15.85
CA ASN A 234 21.59 17.10 16.22
C ASN A 234 21.68 17.63 17.64
N ALA A 235 22.93 17.78 18.14
CA ALA A 235 23.21 18.21 19.49
C ALA A 235 22.86 19.69 19.75
N GLU A 236 22.93 20.57 18.74
CA GLU A 236 22.55 21.98 18.86
C GLU A 236 21.05 22.09 19.17
N GLN A 237 20.20 21.44 18.38
CA GLN A 237 18.76 21.39 18.63
C GLN A 237 18.46 20.78 20.01
N TYR A 238 19.14 19.69 20.39
CA TYR A 238 18.96 19.06 21.71
C TYR A 238 19.26 20.03 22.86
N ARG A 239 20.37 20.79 22.79
CA ARG A 239 20.70 21.81 23.80
C ARG A 239 19.63 22.87 23.89
N ALA A 240 19.20 23.40 22.75
CA ALA A 240 18.19 24.46 22.68
C ALA A 240 16.84 24.00 23.28
N VAL A 241 16.35 22.82 22.90
CA VAL A 241 15.07 22.31 23.43
C VAL A 241 15.16 21.87 24.89
N SER A 242 16.37 21.64 25.42
CA SER A 242 16.59 21.33 26.84
C SER A 242 16.18 22.46 27.77
N GLU A 243 16.18 23.70 27.29
CA GLU A 243 15.72 24.89 28.01
C GLU A 243 14.19 25.05 27.99
N CYS A 244 13.49 24.26 27.17
CA CYS A 244 12.03 24.27 27.03
C CYS A 244 11.38 23.21 27.94
N ASP A 245 10.08 23.39 28.21
CA ASP A 245 9.33 22.45 29.07
C ASP A 245 8.70 21.33 28.23
N PHE A 246 9.56 20.56 27.53
CA PHE A 246 9.13 19.30 26.89
C PHE A 246 8.99 18.18 27.91
N GLU A 247 7.98 17.36 27.75
CA GLU A 247 7.78 16.15 28.54
C GLU A 247 8.70 15.02 28.07
N ARG A 248 8.99 14.97 26.75
CA ARG A 248 9.85 13.95 26.12
C ARG A 248 10.63 14.55 24.95
N ILE A 249 11.91 14.18 24.85
CA ILE A 249 12.79 14.58 23.75
C ILE A 249 13.31 13.30 23.07
N TYR A 250 13.04 13.15 21.79
CA TYR A 250 13.53 12.06 20.98
C TYR A 250 14.82 12.47 20.28
N ILE A 251 15.88 11.69 20.48
CA ILE A 251 17.21 11.95 19.93
C ILE A 251 17.74 10.73 19.16
N PRO A 252 18.34 10.88 17.96
CA PRO A 252 19.00 9.78 17.30
C PRO A 252 20.07 9.15 18.18
N MET A 253 20.08 7.83 18.28
CA MET A 253 20.95 7.08 19.19
C MET A 253 22.43 7.46 19.04
N HIS A 254 22.92 7.60 17.79
CA HIS A 254 24.31 7.98 17.51
C HIS A 254 24.67 9.40 18.00
N ILE A 255 23.71 10.33 18.02
CA ILE A 255 23.91 11.68 18.57
C ILE A 255 23.99 11.62 20.09
N ALA A 256 23.15 10.78 20.73
CA ALA A 256 23.22 10.56 22.16
C ALA A 256 24.60 9.96 22.58
N GLU A 257 25.11 8.98 21.84
CA GLU A 257 26.43 8.38 22.05
C GLU A 257 27.57 9.41 21.93
N GLN A 258 27.50 10.27 20.89
CA GLN A 258 28.54 11.29 20.69
C GLN A 258 28.54 12.41 21.75
N ASN A 259 27.42 12.59 22.47
CA ASN A 259 27.26 13.64 23.48
C ASN A 259 26.92 13.06 24.86
N LEU A 260 27.33 11.82 25.13
CA LEU A 260 26.94 11.04 26.29
C LEU A 260 27.23 11.77 27.62
N ASP A 261 28.46 12.27 27.81
CA ASP A 261 28.88 12.96 29.03
C ASP A 261 28.07 14.21 29.33
N GLU A 262 27.70 14.95 28.29
CA GLU A 262 26.89 16.17 28.39
C GLU A 262 25.46 15.84 28.83
N ILE A 263 24.84 14.87 28.16
CA ILE A 263 23.45 14.46 28.43
C ILE A 263 23.35 13.84 29.84
N CYS A 264 24.27 12.98 30.22
CA CYS A 264 24.26 12.28 31.54
C CYS A 264 24.49 13.22 32.72
N ARG A 265 25.18 14.37 32.54
CA ARG A 265 25.32 15.39 33.59
C ARG A 265 24.00 16.01 34.02
N ASN A 266 23.01 16.04 33.14
CA ASN A 266 21.69 16.61 33.42
C ASN A 266 20.65 15.49 33.61
N THR A 267 20.56 14.93 34.81
CA THR A 267 19.65 13.82 35.14
C THR A 267 18.19 14.14 34.82
N LYS A 268 17.75 15.39 34.96
CA LYS A 268 16.37 15.80 34.62
C LYS A 268 16.10 15.63 33.13
N MET A 269 17.08 15.99 32.30
CA MET A 269 16.96 15.85 30.84
C MET A 269 17.10 14.40 30.42
N LEU A 270 18.03 13.66 31.01
CA LEU A 270 18.23 12.24 30.74
C LEU A 270 16.93 11.45 30.92
N ASN A 271 16.18 11.70 32.00
CA ASN A 271 14.90 11.05 32.28
C ASN A 271 13.77 11.41 31.30
N LYS A 272 13.94 12.47 30.50
CA LYS A 272 12.97 12.89 29.45
C LYS A 272 13.44 12.48 28.05
N THR A 273 14.62 11.90 27.92
CA THR A 273 15.25 11.59 26.63
C THR A 273 14.95 10.17 26.20
N ALA A 274 14.30 10.04 25.04
CA ALA A 274 14.04 8.77 24.36
C ALA A 274 15.02 8.59 23.19
N LEU A 275 15.69 7.45 23.15
CA LEU A 275 16.63 7.09 22.08
C LEU A 275 15.89 6.67 20.83
N CYS A 276 16.34 7.13 19.66
CA CYS A 276 15.81 6.72 18.36
C CYS A 276 16.87 5.90 17.61
N PRO A 277 16.75 4.56 17.59
CA PRO A 277 17.55 3.73 16.69
C PRO A 277 17.24 4.06 15.23
N PRO A 278 18.14 3.73 14.27
CA PRO A 278 17.82 3.83 12.85
C PRO A 278 16.61 2.96 12.50
N VAL A 279 15.76 3.47 11.61
CA VAL A 279 14.51 2.77 11.21
C VAL A 279 14.80 1.43 10.52
N ILE A 280 15.88 1.35 9.76
CA ILE A 280 16.25 0.13 9.04
C ILE A 280 17.53 -0.47 9.61
N ILE A 281 17.41 -1.47 10.47
CA ILE A 281 18.54 -2.23 10.98
C ILE A 281 18.63 -3.56 10.24
N ASN A 282 19.77 -3.81 9.59
CA ASN A 282 20.02 -5.12 8.96
C ASN A 282 20.15 -6.21 10.02
N GLY A 283 19.66 -7.42 9.73
CA GLY A 283 19.80 -8.58 10.62
C GLY A 283 21.24 -8.82 11.09
N THR A 284 22.23 -8.61 10.21
CA THR A 284 23.67 -8.74 10.53
C THR A 284 24.18 -7.69 11.52
N ARG A 285 23.50 -6.55 11.69
CA ARG A 285 23.86 -5.49 12.64
C ARG A 285 22.96 -5.46 13.88
N ARG A 286 21.97 -6.33 13.97
CA ARG A 286 21.01 -6.35 15.09
C ARG A 286 21.69 -6.50 16.44
N ASP A 287 22.62 -7.44 16.56
CA ASP A 287 23.38 -7.67 17.80
C ASP A 287 24.29 -6.49 18.17
N GLU A 288 24.81 -5.77 17.18
CA GLU A 288 25.57 -4.53 17.40
C GLU A 288 24.68 -3.48 18.05
N TYR A 289 23.49 -3.22 17.49
CA TYR A 289 22.56 -2.23 18.05
C TYR A 289 22.01 -2.64 19.42
N LYS A 290 21.79 -3.93 19.66
CA LYS A 290 21.38 -4.44 20.96
C LYS A 290 22.45 -4.16 22.03
N ARG A 291 23.73 -4.38 21.74
CA ARG A 291 24.84 -4.05 22.64
C ARG A 291 24.97 -2.55 22.90
N ARG A 292 24.83 -1.71 21.87
CA ARG A 292 24.88 -0.25 21.98
C ARG A 292 23.74 0.29 22.84
N LEU A 293 22.52 -0.21 22.64
CA LEU A 293 21.36 0.14 23.49
C LEU A 293 21.61 -0.28 24.94
N SER A 294 22.15 -1.48 25.19
CA SER A 294 22.51 -1.92 26.56
C SER A 294 23.49 -0.96 27.22
N ALA A 295 24.53 -0.53 26.51
CA ALA A 295 25.50 0.42 27.05
C ALA A 295 24.88 1.80 27.37
N LEU A 296 23.97 2.27 26.53
CA LEU A 296 23.23 3.51 26.80
C LEU A 296 22.25 3.36 27.98
N LYS A 297 21.65 2.19 28.15
CA LYS A 297 20.85 1.88 29.35
C LYS A 297 21.66 1.93 30.62
N ASP A 298 22.85 1.33 30.61
CA ASP A 298 23.79 1.38 31.74
C ASP A 298 24.24 2.81 32.08
N SER A 299 24.21 3.71 31.07
CA SER A 299 24.47 5.15 31.24
C SER A 299 23.23 5.94 31.72
N GLY A 300 22.09 5.29 31.93
CA GLY A 300 20.91 5.87 32.57
C GLY A 300 19.76 6.23 31.61
N PHE A 301 19.85 5.96 30.30
CA PHE A 301 18.71 6.15 29.40
C PHE A 301 17.64 5.10 29.69
N GLY A 302 16.38 5.56 29.84
CA GLY A 302 15.24 4.70 30.19
C GLY A 302 14.25 4.46 29.06
N MET A 303 14.26 5.24 27.97
CA MET A 303 13.22 5.24 26.94
C MET A 303 13.82 5.01 25.55
N VAL A 304 13.08 4.26 24.70
CA VAL A 304 13.43 4.03 23.29
C VAL A 304 12.19 4.22 22.41
N GLU A 305 12.35 4.91 21.26
CA GLU A 305 11.34 4.96 20.23
C GLU A 305 11.31 3.66 19.43
N VAL A 306 10.14 3.06 19.33
CA VAL A 306 9.85 1.87 18.53
C VAL A 306 9.28 2.31 17.19
N SER A 307 10.03 2.15 16.12
CA SER A 307 9.62 2.51 14.75
C SER A 307 9.09 1.31 13.96
N THR A 308 9.48 0.10 14.33
CA THR A 308 9.01 -1.18 13.79
C THR A 308 8.69 -2.15 14.91
N ILE A 309 7.88 -3.18 14.66
CA ILE A 309 7.57 -4.20 15.67
C ILE A 309 8.83 -4.95 16.13
N ASP A 310 9.79 -5.12 15.24
CA ASP A 310 11.08 -5.74 15.55
C ASP A 310 11.90 -4.98 16.63
N ASP A 311 11.69 -3.66 16.74
CA ASP A 311 12.41 -2.84 17.72
C ASP A 311 12.00 -3.15 19.15
N ILE A 312 10.84 -3.75 19.38
CA ILE A 312 10.35 -4.17 20.71
C ILE A 312 11.37 -5.13 21.36
N GLU A 313 11.79 -6.16 20.61
CA GLU A 313 12.82 -7.10 21.10
C GLU A 313 14.20 -6.46 21.21
N LEU A 314 14.52 -5.53 20.30
CA LEU A 314 15.81 -4.82 20.32
C LEU A 314 15.94 -3.96 21.57
N ALA A 315 14.86 -3.33 22.02
CA ALA A 315 14.79 -2.37 23.13
C ALA A 315 14.37 -3.03 24.46
N ASP A 316 14.66 -4.31 24.65
CA ASP A 316 14.30 -5.05 25.87
C ASP A 316 14.78 -4.33 27.14
N GLY A 317 13.87 -4.18 28.08
CA GLY A 317 14.07 -3.53 29.36
C GLY A 317 14.09 -1.99 29.34
N PHE A 318 13.74 -1.35 28.21
CA PHE A 318 13.42 0.07 28.13
C PHE A 318 11.91 0.32 28.25
N GLU A 319 11.56 1.55 28.59
CA GLU A 319 10.21 2.04 28.35
C GLU A 319 10.03 2.28 26.84
N LEU A 320 9.03 1.62 26.25
CA LEU A 320 8.82 1.61 24.80
C LEU A 320 7.88 2.74 24.37
N CYS A 321 8.38 3.66 23.54
CA CYS A 321 7.60 4.76 22.97
C CYS A 321 7.31 4.47 21.50
N GLY A 322 6.08 4.13 21.15
CA GLY A 322 5.71 3.85 19.76
C GLY A 322 5.76 5.09 18.88
N GLY A 323 6.61 5.08 17.85
CA GLY A 323 6.75 6.15 16.88
C GLY A 323 5.63 6.17 15.82
N PHE A 324 5.45 7.30 15.12
CA PHE A 324 4.42 7.46 14.06
C PHE A 324 4.58 6.47 12.89
N ARG A 325 5.76 5.86 12.73
CA ARG A 325 6.06 4.86 11.70
C ARG A 325 5.37 3.52 11.93
N LEU A 326 4.92 3.23 13.16
CA LEU A 326 4.05 2.09 13.44
C LEU A 326 2.70 2.20 12.74
N ASN A 327 2.40 3.39 12.21
CA ASN A 327 1.20 3.68 11.41
C ASN A 327 -0.11 3.29 12.11
N ILE A 328 -0.24 3.65 13.37
CA ILE A 328 -1.45 3.39 14.16
C ILE A 328 -2.60 4.25 13.62
N THR A 329 -3.59 3.62 13.00
CA THR A 329 -4.70 4.30 12.29
C THR A 329 -6.07 3.98 12.84
N ASN A 330 -6.19 3.09 13.82
CA ASN A 330 -7.48 2.71 14.42
C ASN A 330 -7.31 2.22 15.86
N GLY A 331 -8.45 2.05 16.55
CA GLY A 331 -8.47 1.65 17.97
C GLY A 331 -7.88 0.26 18.21
N LEU A 332 -8.12 -0.71 17.32
CA LEU A 332 -7.59 -2.08 17.49
C LEU A 332 -6.05 -2.10 17.40
N ALA A 333 -5.48 -1.37 16.44
CA ALA A 333 -4.03 -1.25 16.34
C ALA A 333 -3.44 -0.55 17.59
N ALA A 334 -4.15 0.43 18.14
CA ALA A 334 -3.74 1.11 19.37
C ALA A 334 -3.80 0.20 20.60
N GLU A 335 -4.84 -0.63 20.71
CA GLU A 335 -5.00 -1.65 21.76
C GLU A 335 -3.88 -2.70 21.66
N THR A 336 -3.65 -3.27 20.47
CA THR A 336 -2.56 -4.22 20.25
C THR A 336 -1.19 -3.62 20.61
N ALA A 337 -0.94 -2.34 20.30
CA ALA A 337 0.31 -1.69 20.70
C ALA A 337 0.44 -1.60 22.23
N SER A 338 -0.65 -1.32 22.96
CA SER A 338 -0.66 -1.33 24.43
C SER A 338 -0.42 -2.74 24.98
N GLU A 339 -1.04 -3.78 24.40
CA GLU A 339 -0.83 -5.19 24.78
C GLU A 339 0.62 -5.64 24.56
N LEU A 340 1.29 -5.11 23.52
CA LEU A 340 2.71 -5.34 23.26
C LEU A 340 3.64 -4.59 24.22
N GLY A 341 3.11 -3.85 25.18
CA GLY A 341 3.86 -3.18 26.23
C GLY A 341 4.36 -1.78 25.88
N LEU A 342 3.84 -1.14 24.83
CA LEU A 342 4.17 0.24 24.52
C LEU A 342 3.53 1.19 25.55
N SER A 343 4.34 2.02 26.21
CA SER A 343 3.88 3.02 27.19
C SER A 343 3.22 4.23 26.55
N SER A 344 3.57 4.49 25.30
CA SER A 344 2.96 5.54 24.48
C SER A 344 2.92 5.15 23.01
N ILE A 345 1.98 5.72 22.25
CA ILE A 345 1.89 5.56 20.80
C ILE A 345 1.72 6.90 20.11
N CYS A 346 2.49 7.12 19.06
CA CYS A 346 2.30 8.25 18.15
C CYS A 346 1.39 7.82 17.00
N LEU A 347 0.26 8.52 16.82
CA LEU A 347 -0.71 8.23 15.78
C LEU A 347 -0.15 8.51 14.38
N SER A 348 -0.71 7.83 13.39
CA SER A 348 -0.34 8.02 11.98
C SER A 348 -0.61 9.45 11.52
N THR A 349 0.35 10.04 10.80
CA THR A 349 0.22 11.36 10.17
C THR A 349 -0.74 11.38 8.97
N GLU A 350 -1.28 10.24 8.57
CA GLU A 350 -2.28 10.13 7.51
C GLU A 350 -3.72 10.34 7.99
N LEU A 351 -3.92 10.41 9.31
CA LEU A 351 -5.22 10.66 9.92
C LEU A 351 -5.56 12.15 9.96
N ASN A 352 -6.85 12.47 9.96
CA ASN A 352 -7.33 13.80 10.32
C ASN A 352 -7.61 13.92 11.82
N THR A 353 -7.86 15.15 12.30
CA THR A 353 -8.05 15.42 13.73
C THR A 353 -9.24 14.66 14.34
N VAL A 354 -10.32 14.41 13.58
CA VAL A 354 -11.49 13.65 14.02
C VAL A 354 -11.15 12.18 14.18
N GLN A 355 -10.50 11.58 13.18
CA GLN A 355 -10.05 10.18 13.25
C GLN A 355 -9.07 9.97 14.40
N MET A 356 -8.14 10.91 14.61
CA MET A 356 -7.22 10.86 15.75
C MET A 356 -7.96 10.96 17.09
N HIS A 357 -9.01 11.81 17.18
CA HIS A 357 -9.85 11.93 18.37
C HIS A 357 -10.48 10.60 18.76
N ASP A 358 -10.99 9.86 17.78
CA ASP A 358 -11.75 8.62 17.98
C ASP A 358 -10.85 7.44 18.43
N ILE A 359 -9.54 7.58 18.37
CA ILE A 359 -8.59 6.58 18.88
C ILE A 359 -8.25 6.89 20.33
N SER A 360 -8.63 6.00 21.23
CA SER A 360 -8.43 6.15 22.68
C SER A 360 -7.67 4.95 23.25
N PRO A 361 -6.32 4.95 23.16
CA PRO A 361 -5.51 3.88 23.72
C PRO A 361 -5.50 3.89 25.24
N GLU A 362 -5.19 2.76 25.86
CA GLU A 362 -4.91 2.66 27.29
C GLU A 362 -3.58 3.34 27.64
N CYS A 363 -2.58 3.24 26.75
CA CYS A 363 -1.31 3.93 26.88
C CYS A 363 -1.40 5.42 26.50
N GLN A 364 -0.31 6.16 26.68
CA GLN A 364 -0.24 7.58 26.36
C GLN A 364 -0.37 7.82 24.85
N LYS A 365 -1.22 8.73 24.45
CA LYS A 365 -1.47 9.12 23.05
C LYS A 365 -0.64 10.32 22.64
N GLU A 366 0.10 10.20 21.54
CA GLU A 366 0.91 11.25 20.95
C GLU A 366 0.48 11.53 19.50
N ALA A 367 0.59 12.78 19.04
CA ALA A 367 0.33 13.16 17.66
C ALA A 367 1.36 14.17 17.16
N VAL A 368 1.87 13.97 15.94
CA VAL A 368 2.76 14.93 15.28
C VAL A 368 1.93 16.13 14.82
N VAL A 369 2.29 17.33 15.28
CA VAL A 369 1.60 18.58 14.93
C VAL A 369 2.49 19.59 14.20
N TYR A 370 3.82 19.36 14.22
CA TYR A 370 4.82 20.15 13.50
C TYR A 370 5.89 19.26 12.88
N GLY A 371 6.40 19.68 11.72
CA GLY A 371 7.64 19.20 11.11
C GLY A 371 7.51 18.64 9.71
N ARG A 372 8.65 18.34 9.09
CA ARG A 372 8.73 17.76 7.75
C ARG A 372 8.53 16.25 7.82
N ILE A 373 7.38 15.78 7.36
CA ILE A 373 7.04 14.36 7.40
C ILE A 373 7.90 13.59 6.40
N PRO A 374 8.53 12.47 6.82
CA PRO A 374 9.22 11.57 5.92
C PRO A 374 8.27 10.93 4.90
N LEU A 375 8.61 11.08 3.61
CA LEU A 375 7.86 10.53 2.50
C LEU A 375 8.39 9.16 2.05
N MET A 376 9.70 8.96 2.19
CA MET A 376 10.36 7.72 1.78
C MET A 376 11.63 7.50 2.60
N ILE A 377 11.92 6.24 2.90
CA ILE A 377 13.21 5.80 3.39
C ILE A 377 13.79 4.74 2.46
N THR A 378 15.07 4.83 2.15
CA THR A 378 15.76 3.88 1.27
C THR A 378 17.20 3.65 1.71
N LYS A 379 17.63 2.39 1.69
CA LYS A 379 19.05 2.03 1.89
C LYS A 379 19.93 2.47 0.73
N ASN A 380 19.33 2.70 -0.43
CA ASN A 380 20.06 3.21 -1.57
C ASN A 380 20.34 4.69 -1.37
N CYS A 381 21.59 5.02 -1.18
CA CYS A 381 21.99 6.42 -1.03
C CYS A 381 21.81 7.17 -2.35
N ILE A 382 20.73 7.96 -2.43
CA ILE A 382 20.39 8.75 -3.61
C ILE A 382 21.51 9.73 -3.93
N ILE A 383 22.07 10.36 -2.91
CA ILE A 383 23.10 11.39 -3.02
C ILE A 383 24.40 10.78 -3.58
N LYS A 384 24.86 9.68 -3.00
CA LYS A 384 26.08 8.99 -3.44
C LYS A 384 26.03 8.56 -4.91
N ASN A 385 24.84 8.25 -5.41
CA ASN A 385 24.67 7.81 -6.79
C ASN A 385 24.77 8.95 -7.82
N ILE A 386 24.66 10.21 -7.37
CA ILE A 386 24.69 11.40 -8.21
C ILE A 386 26.05 12.10 -8.10
N ASP A 387 26.41 12.57 -6.89
CA ASP A 387 27.48 13.56 -6.66
C ASP A 387 28.59 13.06 -5.70
N GLY A 388 28.67 11.77 -5.43
CA GLY A 388 29.56 11.28 -4.38
C GLY A 388 28.86 11.25 -3.02
N CYS A 389 29.53 11.50 -1.91
CA CYS A 389 28.93 11.43 -0.57
C CYS A 389 29.26 12.66 0.29
N PRO A 390 28.76 13.87 -0.04
CA PRO A 390 29.00 15.05 0.78
C PRO A 390 28.25 14.98 2.12
N CYS A 391 27.02 14.50 2.16
CA CYS A 391 26.17 14.37 3.36
C CYS A 391 26.18 15.62 4.28
N ASP A 392 26.16 16.82 3.69
CA ASP A 392 26.26 18.12 4.38
C ASP A 392 24.90 18.73 4.75
N GLY A 393 23.79 18.00 4.48
CA GLY A 393 22.44 18.42 4.83
C GLY A 393 21.71 19.27 3.80
N ASN A 394 22.39 19.70 2.71
CA ASN A 394 21.79 20.54 1.68
C ASN A 394 21.33 19.75 0.44
N GLN A 395 21.33 18.42 0.53
CA GLN A 395 20.95 17.57 -0.58
C GLN A 395 19.46 17.33 -0.64
N GLY A 396 18.98 17.10 -1.86
CA GLY A 396 17.58 16.77 -2.10
C GLY A 396 17.33 16.36 -3.53
N ILE A 397 16.08 16.13 -3.84
CA ILE A 397 15.60 15.86 -5.20
C ILE A 397 14.48 16.84 -5.53
N THR A 398 14.43 17.25 -6.79
CA THR A 398 13.31 18.05 -7.28
C THR A 398 12.32 17.13 -7.98
N ASP A 399 11.04 17.25 -7.63
CA ASP A 399 9.98 16.48 -8.25
C ASP A 399 9.57 17.08 -9.61
N ARG A 400 8.61 16.45 -10.30
CA ARG A 400 8.10 16.92 -11.61
C ARG A 400 7.33 18.25 -11.56
N THR A 401 7.05 18.76 -10.36
CA THR A 401 6.37 20.03 -10.13
C THR A 401 7.32 21.10 -9.60
N ASP A 402 8.63 20.88 -9.77
CA ASP A 402 9.73 21.75 -9.31
C ASP A 402 9.80 21.97 -7.80
N ARG A 403 9.20 21.06 -7.00
CA ARG A 403 9.31 21.12 -5.55
C ARG A 403 10.57 20.40 -5.09
N PHE A 404 11.37 21.10 -4.29
CA PHE A 404 12.55 20.53 -3.66
C PHE A 404 12.16 19.68 -2.45
N LEU A 405 12.55 18.40 -2.46
CA LEU A 405 12.35 17.43 -1.39
C LEU A 405 13.70 17.17 -0.74
N PRO A 406 13.93 17.71 0.47
CA PRO A 406 15.22 17.54 1.14
C PRO A 406 15.44 16.09 1.58
N ILE A 407 16.71 15.70 1.64
CA ILE A 407 17.13 14.36 2.05
C ILE A 407 18.01 14.48 3.29
N ILE A 408 17.69 13.68 4.30
CA ILE A 408 18.54 13.49 5.47
C ILE A 408 19.03 12.06 5.56
N LYS A 409 20.08 11.84 6.34
CA LYS A 409 20.61 10.51 6.65
C LYS A 409 19.84 9.93 7.84
N ASP A 410 19.53 8.62 7.78
CA ASP A 410 18.91 7.91 8.91
C ASP A 410 19.98 7.40 9.88
N GLY A 411 20.19 8.12 10.94
CA GLY A 411 21.16 7.75 11.97
C GLY A 411 22.60 7.62 11.45
N ASP A 412 23.30 6.61 11.89
CA ASP A 412 24.67 6.27 11.47
C ASP A 412 24.72 5.27 10.30
N ILE A 413 23.60 4.87 9.78
CA ILE A 413 23.49 4.06 8.57
C ILE A 413 23.40 4.94 7.32
N CYS A 414 23.94 4.49 6.19
CA CYS A 414 23.81 5.20 4.92
C CYS A 414 22.43 4.95 4.27
N ALA A 415 21.35 5.20 5.01
CA ALA A 415 20.01 5.24 4.45
C ALA A 415 19.57 6.69 4.24
N SER A 416 18.90 6.95 3.13
CA SER A 416 18.36 8.27 2.80
C SER A 416 16.89 8.36 3.22
N VAL A 417 16.54 9.40 3.93
CA VAL A 417 15.15 9.76 4.25
C VAL A 417 14.77 10.99 3.46
N VAL A 418 13.84 10.84 2.53
CA VAL A 418 13.29 11.95 1.75
C VAL A 418 12.17 12.59 2.55
N LEU A 419 12.27 13.88 2.78
CA LEU A 419 11.30 14.66 3.56
C LEU A 419 10.35 15.43 2.65
N ASN A 420 9.20 15.79 3.19
CA ASN A 420 8.28 16.71 2.52
C ASN A 420 8.95 18.08 2.30
N SER A 421 8.64 18.71 1.17
CA SER A 421 9.16 20.02 0.78
C SER A 421 8.90 21.12 1.81
N VAL A 422 7.78 21.03 2.51
CA VAL A 422 7.34 22.01 3.51
C VAL A 422 6.93 21.32 4.81
N PRO A 423 7.07 21.98 5.97
CA PRO A 423 6.66 21.41 7.25
C PRO A 423 5.12 21.35 7.40
N LEU A 424 4.64 20.37 8.15
CA LEU A 424 3.34 20.44 8.80
C LEU A 424 3.38 21.58 9.82
N TYR A 425 2.34 22.43 9.85
CA TYR A 425 2.23 23.52 10.81
C TYR A 425 0.79 23.68 11.27
N MET A 426 0.55 23.71 12.58
CA MET A 426 -0.79 23.76 13.19
C MET A 426 -0.87 24.77 14.36
N ALA A 427 0.16 25.57 14.66
CA ALA A 427 0.16 26.47 15.82
C ALA A 427 -0.90 27.57 15.73
N ASP A 428 -1.28 28.01 14.52
CA ASP A 428 -2.37 28.96 14.26
C ASP A 428 -3.78 28.34 14.36
N LYS A 429 -3.88 27.03 14.61
CA LYS A 429 -5.13 26.25 14.74
C LYS A 429 -5.18 25.49 16.06
N PRO A 430 -5.02 26.17 17.22
CA PRO A 430 -4.93 25.49 18.52
C PRO A 430 -6.18 24.66 18.83
N ASN A 431 -7.36 25.10 18.41
CA ASN A 431 -8.61 24.36 18.63
C ASN A 431 -8.64 23.02 17.83
N GLU A 432 -8.03 22.97 16.64
CA GLU A 432 -7.94 21.72 15.88
C GLU A 432 -6.93 20.76 16.51
N VAL A 433 -5.83 21.26 17.05
CA VAL A 433 -4.87 20.45 17.82
C VAL A 433 -5.53 19.91 19.09
N GLU A 434 -6.30 20.73 19.81
CA GLU A 434 -7.04 20.29 21.01
C GLU A 434 -8.07 19.20 20.71
N LYS A 435 -8.71 19.23 19.54
CA LYS A 435 -9.66 18.18 19.14
C LYS A 435 -9.03 16.79 19.04
N ILE A 436 -7.73 16.69 18.74
CA ILE A 436 -7.04 15.41 18.72
C ILE A 436 -7.12 14.70 20.07
N ASN A 437 -7.15 15.47 21.15
CA ASN A 437 -7.14 14.99 22.54
C ASN A 437 -5.94 14.05 22.81
N ALA A 438 -4.76 14.44 22.34
CA ALA A 438 -3.52 13.74 22.61
C ALA A 438 -2.94 14.13 23.97
N ASP A 439 -2.19 13.23 24.60
CA ASP A 439 -1.40 13.51 25.81
C ASP A 439 -0.20 14.37 25.48
N LEU A 440 0.43 14.06 24.32
CA LEU A 440 1.63 14.74 23.84
C LEU A 440 1.40 15.22 22.40
N ASN A 441 1.75 16.50 22.14
CA ASN A 441 1.82 17.07 20.82
C ASN A 441 3.29 17.13 20.39
N ARG A 442 3.66 16.34 19.38
CA ARG A 442 5.05 16.19 18.94
C ARG A 442 5.44 17.27 17.94
N LEU A 443 6.55 17.96 18.21
CA LEU A 443 7.23 18.86 17.28
C LEU A 443 8.45 18.14 16.71
N MET A 444 8.44 17.88 15.39
CA MET A 444 9.54 17.17 14.70
C MET A 444 10.48 18.17 14.05
N PHE A 445 11.58 18.49 14.70
CA PHE A 445 12.61 19.36 14.16
C PHE A 445 13.53 18.64 13.19
N THR A 446 13.92 19.31 12.11
CA THR A 446 14.78 18.77 11.06
C THR A 446 15.93 19.70 10.71
N PHE A 447 15.65 20.81 10.03
CA PHE A 447 16.66 21.81 9.59
C PHE A 447 16.64 23.08 10.43
N GLU A 448 15.72 23.19 11.36
CA GLU A 448 15.57 24.34 12.24
C GLU A 448 16.83 24.48 13.12
N SER A 449 17.34 25.71 13.27
CA SER A 449 18.36 26.07 14.24
C SER A 449 17.82 25.92 15.67
N GLY A 450 18.70 25.96 16.67
CA GLY A 450 18.30 25.93 18.07
C GLY A 450 17.30 27.05 18.42
N ASP A 451 17.55 28.26 17.95
CA ASP A 451 16.67 29.43 18.19
C ASP A 451 15.31 29.24 17.52
N GLU A 452 15.28 28.73 16.29
CA GLU A 452 14.02 28.43 15.59
C GLU A 452 13.22 27.32 16.31
N CYS A 453 13.88 26.32 16.87
CA CYS A 453 13.21 25.31 17.69
C CYS A 453 12.50 25.91 18.90
N ILE A 454 13.18 26.83 19.62
CA ILE A 454 12.59 27.57 20.76
C ILE A 454 11.44 28.46 20.31
N GLN A 455 11.60 29.17 19.20
CA GLN A 455 10.55 30.01 18.64
C GLN A 455 9.29 29.20 18.31
N ILE A 456 9.44 28.10 17.60
CA ILE A 456 8.33 27.22 17.21
C ILE A 456 7.65 26.64 18.46
N TYR A 457 8.42 26.20 19.45
CA TYR A 457 7.84 25.73 20.72
C TYR A 457 6.96 26.82 21.36
N ASN A 458 7.42 28.07 21.40
CA ASN A 458 6.68 29.19 21.96
C ASN A 458 5.39 29.51 21.15
N GLU A 459 5.45 29.39 19.84
CA GLU A 459 4.29 29.53 18.95
C GLU A 459 3.20 28.49 19.28
N TYR A 460 3.58 27.22 19.49
CA TYR A 460 2.64 26.17 19.89
C TYR A 460 2.12 26.31 21.32
N LYS A 461 2.93 26.84 22.22
CA LYS A 461 2.56 27.06 23.62
C LYS A 461 1.56 28.21 23.77
N ASN A 462 1.80 29.30 23.08
CA ASN A 462 1.08 30.58 23.25
C ASN A 462 0.00 30.84 22.18
N GLY A 463 0.01 30.04 21.09
CA GLY A 463 -0.72 30.32 19.86
C GLY A 463 0.08 31.24 18.95
N ALA A 464 -0.15 31.14 17.65
CA ALA A 464 0.55 31.92 16.64
C ALA A 464 -0.39 32.38 15.52
N GLU A 465 0.05 33.38 14.76
CA GLU A 465 -0.53 33.75 13.48
C GLU A 465 -0.08 32.73 12.38
N VAL A 466 -0.69 32.85 11.21
CA VAL A 466 -0.29 32.07 10.05
C VAL A 466 1.15 32.44 9.66
N PRO A 467 2.08 31.49 9.55
CA PRO A 467 3.47 31.79 9.25
C PRO A 467 3.64 32.37 7.83
N SER A 468 4.67 33.16 7.62
CA SER A 468 5.00 33.77 6.33
C SER A 468 5.66 32.81 5.34
N TYR A 469 6.14 31.65 5.81
CA TYR A 469 6.75 30.61 4.98
C TYR A 469 5.74 29.56 4.51
N GLU A 470 6.08 28.83 3.46
CA GLU A 470 5.23 27.75 2.96
C GLU A 470 5.12 26.60 3.95
N PHE A 471 3.92 26.10 4.17
CA PHE A 471 3.62 24.98 5.05
C PHE A 471 2.47 24.11 4.52
N THR A 472 2.22 22.98 5.17
CA THR A 472 1.12 22.08 4.87
C THR A 472 0.29 21.78 6.12
N ARG A 473 -0.98 21.44 5.94
CA ARG A 473 -1.85 20.85 6.97
C ARG A 473 -1.94 19.32 6.82
N LEU A 474 -1.27 18.76 5.85
CA LEU A 474 -1.44 17.33 5.48
C LEU A 474 -2.92 16.97 5.37
N ARG A 475 -3.33 15.97 6.13
CA ARG A 475 -4.74 15.55 6.22
C ARG A 475 -5.49 16.10 7.43
N MET A 476 -4.83 16.78 8.35
CA MET A 476 -5.37 17.19 9.65
C MET A 476 -6.75 17.86 9.56
N MET A 477 -6.96 18.69 8.53
CA MET A 477 -8.20 19.45 8.33
C MET A 477 -9.06 18.93 7.16
N LYS A 478 -8.74 17.76 6.57
CA LYS A 478 -9.52 17.18 5.47
C LYS A 478 -10.62 16.29 6.01
N PRO A 479 -11.76 16.16 5.31
CA PRO A 479 -12.77 15.17 5.68
C PRO A 479 -12.18 13.76 5.67
N PRO A 480 -12.73 12.81 6.45
CA PRO A 480 -12.37 11.41 6.39
C PRO A 480 -12.45 10.91 4.94
N LEU A 481 -11.55 10.00 4.55
CA LEU A 481 -11.74 9.23 3.32
C LEU A 481 -12.93 8.30 3.56
N GLY A 482 -13.97 8.44 2.74
CA GLY A 482 -15.13 7.56 2.75
C GLY A 482 -14.77 6.13 2.29
#